data_d6ba2539df21dc540d8027873c62e5d3
#
_entry.id   d6ba2539df21dc540d8027873c62e5d3
#
_cell.length_a   1.000
_cell.length_b   1.000
_cell.length_c   1.000
_cell.angle_alpha   90.00
_cell.angle_beta   90.00
_cell.angle_gamma   90.00
#
_symmetry.space_group_name_H-M   'P 1'
#
loop_
_entity.id
_entity.type
_entity.pdbx_description
1 polymer ?
#
loop_
_entity_poly.entity_id
_entity_poly.type
_entity_poly.pdbx_seq_one_letter_code
_entity_poly.pdbx_strand_id
1 'polypeptide(L)'
;ASAVALEELPAELPLALMFSLLMTGIAWLTTAGRMTFSREITLGIAAHEFEVWCQPLQDLRTQECCGVEILLRWNNPRRGNISPDVFIPIAEGYNLIVPLTRYVIAETARRLHYFPQDANFHIGINVAARHFSNGELLRDLHTYWFSANPVQQLVVELTERDVLREGDHHMAEHLHFKGVQLAIDDFGTGNSSLSWLEKLRPDVLKIDKSYTGAIGIDGVNATVTDMIIALAHRLKIVTIAEGVETQEQKIYMRSHGVDLLQGYYYARPLPVEDFPRWLAEEKHRLAATGGKKQPAGQV
;
A
#
# COMPACT_ATOMS: atom_id res chain seq x y z
N ALA A 1 -46.03 28.50 -48.34
CA ALA A 1 -44.59 28.73 -48.17
C ALA A 1 -44.12 28.16 -46.80
N SER A 2 -44.22 26.86 -46.60
CA SER A 2 -43.71 26.25 -45.32
C SER A 2 -43.41 24.74 -45.46
N ALA A 3 -43.00 24.26 -46.64
CA ALA A 3 -42.79 22.84 -46.89
C ALA A 3 -41.37 22.50 -47.48
N VAL A 4 -40.37 23.37 -47.38
CA VAL A 4 -39.09 23.18 -48.08
C VAL A 4 -37.88 23.16 -47.12
N ALA A 5 -38.06 22.90 -45.85
CA ALA A 5 -36.93 22.92 -44.88
C ALA A 5 -36.66 21.53 -44.23
N LEU A 6 -37.13 20.44 -44.80
CA LEU A 6 -36.91 19.08 -44.24
C LEU A 6 -36.08 18.16 -45.15
N GLU A 7 -35.48 18.65 -46.22
CA GLU A 7 -34.97 17.75 -47.28
C GLU A 7 -33.45 17.62 -47.38
N GLU A 8 -32.63 18.08 -46.48
CA GLU A 8 -31.20 17.72 -46.49
C GLU A 8 -30.60 17.60 -45.06
N LEU A 9 -31.13 16.69 -44.27
CA LEU A 9 -30.33 16.17 -43.16
C LEU A 9 -29.33 15.18 -43.77
N PRO A 10 -28.02 15.43 -43.62
CA PRO A 10 -27.01 14.52 -44.16
C PRO A 10 -27.25 13.12 -43.62
N ALA A 11 -27.12 12.09 -44.45
CA ALA A 11 -27.36 10.68 -44.08
C ALA A 11 -26.50 10.22 -42.87
N GLU A 12 -25.48 10.98 -42.53
CA GLU A 12 -24.59 10.74 -41.37
C GLU A 12 -25.22 11.18 -40.04
N LEU A 13 -26.23 12.06 -40.04
CA LEU A 13 -26.85 12.57 -38.80
C LEU A 13 -27.53 11.49 -37.95
N PRO A 14 -28.29 10.53 -38.53
CA PRO A 14 -28.86 9.44 -37.76
C PRO A 14 -27.81 8.53 -37.16
N LEU A 15 -26.70 8.26 -37.84
CA LEU A 15 -25.60 7.46 -37.38
C LEU A 15 -24.88 8.15 -36.21
N ALA A 16 -24.60 9.42 -36.31
CA ALA A 16 -23.98 10.24 -35.25
C ALA A 16 -24.86 10.32 -34.00
N LEU A 17 -26.19 10.49 -34.19
CA LEU A 17 -27.15 10.47 -33.07
C LEU A 17 -27.20 9.10 -32.39
N MET A 18 -27.22 8.03 -33.16
CA MET A 18 -27.23 6.66 -32.61
C MET A 18 -25.94 6.38 -31.83
N PHE A 19 -24.78 6.79 -32.36
CA PHE A 19 -23.50 6.65 -31.65
C PHE A 19 -23.46 7.49 -30.37
N SER A 20 -23.94 8.71 -30.38
CA SER A 20 -24.05 9.60 -29.23
C SER A 20 -24.95 9.00 -28.13
N LEU A 21 -26.12 8.48 -28.51
CA LEU A 21 -27.04 7.80 -27.59
C LEU A 21 -26.42 6.54 -26.99
N LEU A 22 -25.73 5.74 -27.80
CA LEU A 22 -25.01 4.55 -27.33
C LEU A 22 -23.93 4.91 -26.32
N MET A 23 -23.09 5.89 -26.64
CA MET A 23 -22.01 6.36 -25.74
C MET A 23 -22.58 6.94 -24.45
N THR A 24 -23.68 7.73 -24.54
CA THR A 24 -24.37 8.27 -23.36
C THR A 24 -24.95 7.16 -22.51
N GLY A 25 -25.56 6.16 -23.13
CA GLY A 25 -26.10 4.97 -22.44
C GLY A 25 -25.02 4.17 -21.74
N ILE A 26 -23.88 3.93 -22.38
CA ILE A 26 -22.72 3.26 -21.78
C ILE A 26 -22.18 4.09 -20.61
N ALA A 27 -22.00 5.40 -20.78
CA ALA A 27 -21.53 6.29 -19.71
C ALA A 27 -22.50 6.30 -18.52
N TRP A 28 -23.80 6.31 -18.79
CA TRP A 28 -24.83 6.25 -17.73
C TRP A 28 -24.79 4.93 -16.98
N LEU A 29 -24.72 3.78 -17.68
CA LEU A 29 -24.67 2.45 -17.07
C LEU A 29 -23.40 2.26 -16.21
N THR A 30 -22.25 2.73 -16.69
CA THR A 30 -21.00 2.66 -15.95
C THR A 30 -21.01 3.55 -14.71
N THR A 31 -21.57 4.76 -14.81
CA THR A 31 -21.69 5.70 -13.70
C THR A 31 -22.69 5.19 -12.65
N ALA A 32 -23.85 4.71 -13.09
CA ALA A 32 -24.85 4.12 -12.19
C ALA A 32 -24.29 2.89 -11.44
N GLY A 33 -23.54 2.04 -12.15
CA GLY A 33 -22.86 0.90 -11.54
C GLY A 33 -21.86 1.31 -10.46
N ARG A 34 -21.05 2.33 -10.72
CA ARG A 34 -20.08 2.86 -9.75
C ARG A 34 -20.75 3.52 -8.53
N MET A 35 -21.82 4.27 -8.73
CA MET A 35 -22.59 4.85 -7.62
C MET A 35 -23.22 3.76 -6.73
N THR A 36 -23.70 2.68 -7.32
CA THR A 36 -24.22 1.53 -6.56
C THR A 36 -23.10 0.88 -5.75
N PHE A 37 -21.91 0.73 -6.35
CA PHE A 37 -20.77 0.10 -5.70
C PHE A 37 -20.21 0.97 -4.55
N SER A 38 -20.18 2.29 -4.71
CA SER A 38 -19.75 3.21 -3.62
C SER A 38 -20.68 3.10 -2.40
N ARG A 39 -21.98 2.94 -2.63
CA ARG A 39 -22.95 2.67 -1.57
C ARG A 39 -22.71 1.31 -0.90
N GLU A 40 -22.35 0.28 -1.67
CA GLU A 40 -21.97 -1.03 -1.11
C GLU A 40 -20.73 -0.91 -0.21
N ILE A 41 -19.72 -0.11 -0.57
CA ILE A 41 -18.55 0.16 0.30
C ILE A 41 -18.99 0.79 1.62
N THR A 42 -19.86 1.80 1.58
CA THR A 42 -20.35 2.46 2.80
C THR A 42 -21.10 1.50 3.72
N LEU A 43 -21.96 0.68 3.14
CA LEU A 43 -22.70 -0.35 3.87
C LEU A 43 -21.77 -1.44 4.41
N GLY A 44 -20.76 -1.85 3.62
CA GLY A 44 -19.77 -2.85 4.02
C GLY A 44 -18.92 -2.39 5.20
N ILE A 45 -18.53 -1.09 5.26
CA ILE A 45 -17.87 -0.52 6.44
C ILE A 45 -18.78 -0.64 7.67
N ALA A 46 -20.04 -0.26 7.56
CA ALA A 46 -20.99 -0.30 8.65
C ALA A 46 -21.35 -1.74 9.10
N ALA A 47 -21.32 -2.69 8.17
CA ALA A 47 -21.62 -4.10 8.40
C ALA A 47 -20.40 -4.95 8.77
N HIS A 48 -19.21 -4.33 8.92
CA HIS A 48 -17.93 -5.03 9.18
C HIS A 48 -17.61 -6.14 8.17
N GLU A 49 -17.88 -5.89 6.87
CA GLU A 49 -17.54 -6.81 5.79
C GLU A 49 -16.05 -6.75 5.40
N PHE A 50 -15.34 -5.74 5.91
CA PHE A 50 -13.91 -5.57 5.67
C PHE A 50 -13.09 -6.23 6.77
N GLU A 51 -12.04 -6.93 6.35
CA GLU A 51 -11.11 -7.64 7.22
C GLU A 51 -9.71 -7.04 7.10
N VAL A 52 -8.99 -6.91 8.22
CA VAL A 52 -7.58 -6.54 8.22
C VAL A 52 -6.73 -7.80 8.16
N TRP A 53 -5.91 -7.87 7.14
CA TRP A 53 -4.89 -8.88 6.95
C TRP A 53 -3.53 -8.24 7.17
N CYS A 54 -2.48 -9.03 7.29
CA CYS A 54 -1.12 -8.53 7.40
C CYS A 54 -0.17 -9.31 6.50
N GLN A 55 0.86 -8.63 6.01
CA GLN A 55 1.98 -9.27 5.32
C GLN A 55 3.28 -8.98 6.07
N PRO A 56 4.03 -10.03 6.47
CA PRO A 56 5.25 -9.89 7.24
C PRO A 56 6.38 -9.18 6.50
N LEU A 57 7.16 -8.38 7.27
CA LEU A 57 8.41 -7.74 6.87
C LEU A 57 9.58 -8.46 7.52
N GLN A 58 10.62 -8.76 6.76
CA GLN A 58 11.83 -9.45 7.23
C GLN A 58 13.03 -8.53 7.24
N ASP A 59 13.70 -8.42 8.37
CA ASP A 59 14.99 -7.74 8.50
C ASP A 59 16.10 -8.65 7.94
N LEU A 60 16.85 -8.15 6.96
CA LEU A 60 17.94 -8.90 6.30
C LEU A 60 19.17 -9.09 7.20
N ARG A 61 19.35 -8.25 8.20
CA ARG A 61 20.47 -8.32 9.14
C ARG A 61 20.22 -9.38 10.22
N THR A 62 19.03 -9.36 10.84
CA THR A 62 18.67 -10.32 11.91
C THR A 62 18.06 -11.61 11.36
N GLN A 63 17.55 -11.58 10.14
CA GLN A 63 16.76 -12.66 9.52
C GLN A 63 15.44 -12.94 10.26
N GLU A 64 14.96 -12.00 11.07
CA GLU A 64 13.73 -12.14 11.84
C GLU A 64 12.63 -11.22 11.27
N CYS A 65 11.38 -11.59 11.53
CA CYS A 65 10.25 -10.72 11.23
C CYS A 65 10.26 -9.52 12.16
N CYS A 66 10.36 -8.31 11.60
CA CYS A 66 10.46 -7.05 12.33
C CYS A 66 9.21 -6.17 12.23
N GLY A 67 8.21 -6.59 11.46
CA GLY A 67 7.00 -5.80 11.26
C GLY A 67 6.02 -6.48 10.32
N VAL A 68 4.94 -5.76 10.07
CA VAL A 68 3.89 -6.15 9.12
C VAL A 68 3.37 -4.93 8.38
N GLU A 69 2.95 -5.11 7.13
CA GLU A 69 2.06 -4.20 6.44
C GLU A 69 0.62 -4.67 6.61
N ILE A 70 -0.28 -3.74 6.95
CA ILE A 70 -1.71 -4.02 7.08
C ILE A 70 -2.39 -3.85 5.73
N LEU A 71 -3.08 -4.89 5.32
CA LEU A 71 -3.76 -4.99 4.03
C LEU A 71 -5.25 -5.22 4.24
N LEU A 72 -6.06 -4.42 3.57
CA LEU A 72 -7.51 -4.56 3.65
C LEU A 72 -8.01 -5.63 2.68
N ARG A 73 -9.01 -6.41 3.13
CA ARG A 73 -9.74 -7.38 2.32
C ARG A 73 -11.23 -7.11 2.46
N TRP A 74 -11.99 -7.27 1.40
CA TRP A 74 -13.43 -7.11 1.42
C TRP A 74 -14.14 -8.42 1.08
N ASN A 75 -14.79 -8.98 2.07
CA ASN A 75 -15.61 -10.18 1.92
C ASN A 75 -17.10 -9.80 1.81
N ASN A 76 -17.51 -9.44 0.60
CA ASN A 76 -18.88 -8.98 0.36
C ASN A 76 -19.85 -10.18 0.32
N PRO A 77 -20.95 -10.18 1.10
CA PRO A 77 -21.88 -11.32 1.18
C PRO A 77 -22.53 -11.73 -0.15
N ARG A 78 -22.61 -10.79 -1.11
CA ARG A 78 -23.25 -11.03 -2.43
C ARG A 78 -22.25 -11.37 -3.52
N ARG A 79 -21.03 -10.78 -3.45
CA ARG A 79 -20.02 -10.85 -4.52
C ARG A 79 -18.81 -11.72 -4.14
N GLY A 80 -18.74 -12.17 -2.89
CA GLY A 80 -17.57 -12.86 -2.37
C GLY A 80 -16.40 -11.92 -2.11
N ASN A 81 -15.20 -12.43 -2.25
CA ASN A 81 -13.97 -11.65 -2.02
C ASN A 81 -13.73 -10.66 -3.17
N ILE A 82 -13.68 -9.37 -2.85
CA ILE A 82 -13.45 -8.28 -3.80
C ILE A 82 -12.01 -7.77 -3.60
N SER A 83 -11.23 -7.74 -4.70
CA SER A 83 -9.84 -7.27 -4.67
C SER A 83 -9.74 -5.79 -4.28
N PRO A 84 -8.71 -5.39 -3.49
CA PRO A 84 -8.37 -4.00 -3.25
C PRO A 84 -8.23 -3.17 -4.53
N ASP A 85 -7.65 -3.71 -5.59
CA ASP A 85 -7.50 -3.06 -6.89
C ASP A 85 -8.84 -2.61 -7.52
N VAL A 86 -9.95 -3.23 -7.08
CA VAL A 86 -11.30 -2.89 -7.56
C VAL A 86 -11.95 -1.84 -6.66
N PHE A 87 -11.93 -2.02 -5.34
CA PHE A 87 -12.70 -1.13 -4.47
C PHE A 87 -11.95 0.12 -4.02
N ILE A 88 -10.62 0.09 -3.90
CA ILE A 88 -9.82 1.26 -3.49
C ILE A 88 -9.97 2.43 -4.47
N PRO A 89 -9.79 2.26 -5.81
CA PRO A 89 -9.97 3.36 -6.75
C PRO A 89 -11.41 3.94 -6.74
N ILE A 90 -12.41 3.11 -6.46
CA ILE A 90 -13.78 3.57 -6.32
C ILE A 90 -13.95 4.36 -5.02
N ALA A 91 -13.39 3.87 -3.91
CA ALA A 91 -13.41 4.57 -2.64
C ALA A 91 -12.74 5.96 -2.74
N GLU A 92 -11.63 6.07 -3.46
CA GLU A 92 -10.95 7.34 -3.74
C GLU A 92 -11.84 8.28 -4.56
N GLY A 93 -12.38 7.79 -5.66
CA GLY A 93 -13.22 8.59 -6.57
C GLY A 93 -14.51 9.11 -5.93
N TYR A 94 -15.03 8.44 -4.91
CA TYR A 94 -16.25 8.80 -4.18
C TYR A 94 -16.01 9.33 -2.76
N ASN A 95 -14.78 9.70 -2.42
CA ASN A 95 -14.40 10.24 -1.10
C ASN A 95 -14.66 9.28 0.07
N LEU A 96 -14.65 7.99 -0.17
CA LEU A 96 -14.83 6.94 0.83
C LEU A 96 -13.51 6.41 1.37
N ILE A 97 -12.38 6.82 0.80
CA ILE A 97 -11.06 6.35 1.21
C ILE A 97 -10.73 6.78 2.66
N VAL A 98 -11.13 7.97 3.08
CA VAL A 98 -10.91 8.45 4.46
C VAL A 98 -11.70 7.61 5.48
N PRO A 99 -13.02 7.40 5.33
CA PRO A 99 -13.76 6.46 6.18
C PRO A 99 -13.16 5.04 6.19
N LEU A 100 -12.68 4.56 5.05
CA LEU A 100 -12.09 3.23 4.93
C LEU A 100 -10.75 3.14 5.66
N THR A 101 -9.86 4.13 5.50
CA THR A 101 -8.59 4.21 6.23
C THR A 101 -8.82 4.33 7.74
N ARG A 102 -9.81 5.13 8.16
CA ARG A 102 -10.23 5.23 9.57
C ARG A 102 -10.65 3.86 10.12
N TYR A 103 -11.41 3.10 9.34
CA TYR A 103 -11.79 1.74 9.69
C TYR A 103 -10.55 0.84 9.87
N VAL A 104 -9.59 0.89 8.94
CA VAL A 104 -8.33 0.13 9.02
C VAL A 104 -7.57 0.47 10.31
N ILE A 105 -7.38 1.76 10.60
CA ILE A 105 -6.70 2.23 11.82
C ILE A 105 -7.39 1.66 13.08
N ALA A 106 -8.72 1.80 13.16
CA ALA A 106 -9.49 1.34 14.30
C ALA A 106 -9.45 -0.19 14.47
N GLU A 107 -9.59 -0.94 13.38
CA GLU A 107 -9.57 -2.41 13.43
C GLU A 107 -8.16 -2.96 13.73
N THR A 108 -7.12 -2.32 13.21
CA THR A 108 -5.73 -2.68 13.54
C THR A 108 -5.44 -2.41 15.01
N ALA A 109 -5.85 -1.25 15.52
CA ALA A 109 -5.66 -0.90 16.93
C ALA A 109 -6.33 -1.88 17.90
N ARG A 110 -7.53 -2.41 17.56
CA ARG A 110 -8.20 -3.45 18.35
C ARG A 110 -7.44 -4.79 18.35
N ARG A 111 -6.60 -5.05 17.34
CA ARG A 111 -5.89 -6.31 17.11
C ARG A 111 -4.40 -6.26 17.45
N LEU A 112 -3.92 -5.18 18.07
CA LEU A 112 -2.49 -5.02 18.43
C LEU A 112 -1.96 -6.18 19.29
N HIS A 113 -2.81 -6.84 20.06
CA HIS A 113 -2.46 -7.97 20.89
C HIS A 113 -2.02 -9.24 20.13
N TYR A 114 -2.30 -9.32 18.82
CA TYR A 114 -1.79 -10.39 17.95
C TYR A 114 -0.35 -10.16 17.52
N PHE A 115 0.18 -8.95 17.67
CA PHE A 115 1.54 -8.60 17.28
C PHE A 115 2.48 -8.60 18.49
N PRO A 116 3.81 -8.81 18.28
CA PRO A 116 4.80 -8.67 19.34
C PRO A 116 4.67 -7.35 20.09
N GLN A 117 4.75 -7.41 21.42
CA GLN A 117 4.73 -6.23 22.28
C GLN A 117 6.17 -5.67 22.36
N ASP A 118 6.64 -5.14 21.25
CA ASP A 118 8.00 -4.64 21.06
C ASP A 118 7.92 -3.27 20.34
N ALA A 119 8.62 -2.26 20.88
CA ALA A 119 8.67 -0.92 20.30
C ALA A 119 9.41 -0.87 18.95
N ASN A 120 10.18 -1.89 18.63
CA ASN A 120 10.85 -2.02 17.33
C ASN A 120 10.02 -2.81 16.31
N PHE A 121 8.84 -3.31 16.70
CA PHE A 121 7.98 -4.01 15.77
C PHE A 121 7.12 -3.00 14.98
N HIS A 122 7.30 -2.97 13.68
CA HIS A 122 6.65 -2.00 12.80
C HIS A 122 5.26 -2.48 12.35
N ILE A 123 4.29 -1.55 12.32
CA ILE A 123 2.97 -1.77 11.74
C ILE A 123 2.74 -0.70 10.69
N GLY A 124 2.82 -1.09 9.41
CA GLY A 124 2.59 -0.24 8.25
C GLY A 124 1.10 -0.14 7.93
N ILE A 125 0.60 1.08 7.71
CA ILE A 125 -0.79 1.34 7.30
C ILE A 125 -0.79 2.30 6.11
N ASN A 126 -1.39 1.87 5.02
CA ASN A 126 -1.59 2.67 3.82
C ASN A 126 -2.58 3.82 4.06
N VAL A 127 -2.18 5.05 3.72
CA VAL A 127 -2.95 6.27 3.92
C VAL A 127 -3.00 7.06 2.63
N ALA A 128 -4.20 7.40 2.16
CA ALA A 128 -4.35 8.25 0.98
C ALA A 128 -3.92 9.69 1.26
N ALA A 129 -3.32 10.36 0.27
CA ALA A 129 -2.89 11.77 0.38
C ALA A 129 -4.00 12.69 0.87
N ARG A 130 -5.23 12.45 0.48
CA ARG A 130 -6.37 13.24 0.94
C ARG A 130 -6.58 13.17 2.47
N HIS A 131 -6.39 11.99 3.06
CA HIS A 131 -6.50 11.79 4.52
C HIS A 131 -5.32 12.43 5.23
N PHE A 132 -4.14 12.36 4.62
CA PHE A 132 -2.93 13.00 5.12
C PHE A 132 -3.06 14.52 5.14
N SER A 133 -3.50 15.12 4.03
CA SER A 133 -3.46 16.58 3.82
C SER A 133 -4.53 17.39 4.56
N ASN A 134 -5.65 16.80 5.01
CA ASN A 134 -6.77 17.55 5.58
C ASN A 134 -6.77 17.61 7.11
N GLY A 135 -5.75 17.04 7.77
CA GLY A 135 -5.64 17.00 9.24
C GLY A 135 -6.57 16.00 9.93
N GLU A 136 -7.38 15.24 9.19
CA GLU A 136 -8.24 14.19 9.76
C GLU A 136 -7.41 13.02 10.26
N LEU A 137 -6.30 12.71 9.61
CA LEU A 137 -5.42 11.61 10.01
C LEU A 137 -4.97 11.74 11.47
N LEU A 138 -4.50 12.92 11.90
CA LEU A 138 -4.06 13.13 13.28
C LEU A 138 -5.18 12.91 14.29
N ARG A 139 -6.41 13.34 13.97
CA ARG A 139 -7.58 13.11 14.82
C ARG A 139 -7.92 11.64 14.92
N ASP A 140 -7.87 10.93 13.79
CA ASP A 140 -8.18 9.51 13.73
C ASP A 140 -7.10 8.68 14.44
N LEU A 141 -5.81 9.02 14.26
CA LEU A 141 -4.72 8.41 15.02
C LEU A 141 -4.85 8.65 16.52
N HIS A 142 -5.22 9.88 16.93
CA HIS A 142 -5.44 10.17 18.35
C HIS A 142 -6.62 9.37 18.92
N THR A 143 -7.70 9.28 18.14
CA THR A 143 -8.95 8.63 18.59
C THR A 143 -8.82 7.12 18.68
N TYR A 144 -8.15 6.49 17.73
CA TYR A 144 -8.15 5.03 17.60
C TYR A 144 -6.80 4.39 17.92
N TRP A 145 -5.69 4.96 17.40
CA TRP A 145 -4.36 4.36 17.57
C TRP A 145 -3.78 4.66 18.93
N PHE A 146 -3.55 5.94 19.26
CA PHE A 146 -2.90 6.32 20.53
C PHE A 146 -3.76 6.01 21.76
N SER A 147 -5.08 6.02 21.64
CA SER A 147 -5.98 5.61 22.74
C SER A 147 -5.86 4.13 23.10
N ALA A 148 -5.39 3.29 22.18
CA ALA A 148 -5.11 1.88 22.42
C ALA A 148 -3.77 1.64 23.14
N ASN A 149 -2.98 2.70 23.41
CA ASN A 149 -1.64 2.62 24.01
C ASN A 149 -0.72 1.61 23.31
N PRO A 150 -0.50 1.73 22.00
CA PRO A 150 0.33 0.80 21.25
C PRO A 150 1.78 0.83 21.76
N VAL A 151 2.40 -0.34 21.87
CA VAL A 151 3.85 -0.45 22.07
C VAL A 151 4.58 -0.43 20.73
N GLN A 152 3.93 -0.98 19.70
CA GLN A 152 4.48 -1.12 18.36
C GLN A 152 4.66 0.23 17.66
N GLN A 153 5.65 0.28 16.77
CA GLN A 153 5.93 1.44 15.93
C GLN A 153 4.93 1.54 14.78
N LEU A 154 4.18 2.65 14.71
CA LEU A 154 3.33 2.94 13.56
C LEU A 154 4.16 3.50 12.41
N VAL A 155 3.94 2.97 11.21
CA VAL A 155 4.44 3.50 9.94
C VAL A 155 3.25 3.90 9.07
N VAL A 156 3.16 5.17 8.69
CA VAL A 156 2.16 5.67 7.73
C VAL A 156 2.77 5.59 6.34
N GLU A 157 2.11 4.87 5.43
CA GLU A 157 2.57 4.64 4.07
C GLU A 157 1.79 5.51 3.09
N LEU A 158 2.51 6.27 2.25
CA LEU A 158 1.98 7.14 1.20
C LEU A 158 2.55 6.70 -0.13
N THR A 159 1.71 6.58 -1.17
CA THR A 159 2.22 6.22 -2.49
C THR A 159 2.98 7.38 -3.13
N GLU A 160 4.00 7.07 -3.96
CA GLU A 160 4.73 8.09 -4.72
C GLU A 160 3.82 8.97 -5.58
N ARG A 161 2.68 8.42 -6.04
CA ARG A 161 1.73 9.13 -6.91
C ARG A 161 0.85 10.12 -6.16
N ASP A 162 0.85 10.04 -4.84
CA ASP A 162 0.11 10.96 -3.99
C ASP A 162 0.71 12.35 -4.10
N VAL A 163 -0.01 13.25 -4.78
CA VAL A 163 0.38 14.65 -4.90
C VAL A 163 0.16 15.32 -3.55
N LEU A 164 1.23 15.45 -2.78
CA LEU A 164 1.21 16.21 -1.55
C LEU A 164 1.04 17.71 -1.84
N ARG A 165 0.26 18.37 -0.99
CA ARG A 165 -0.03 19.80 -1.11
C ARG A 165 1.03 20.63 -0.42
N GLU A 166 1.06 21.91 -0.75
CA GLU A 166 1.84 22.86 0.03
C GLU A 166 1.34 22.86 1.48
N GLY A 167 2.24 22.60 2.43
CA GLY A 167 1.90 22.45 3.85
C GLY A 167 1.88 21.02 4.39
N ASP A 168 1.87 20.01 3.55
CA ASP A 168 1.88 18.60 4.01
C ASP A 168 3.17 18.21 4.76
N HIS A 169 4.27 18.95 4.56
CA HIS A 169 5.48 18.81 5.37
C HIS A 169 5.21 19.09 6.87
N HIS A 170 4.31 19.99 7.21
CA HIS A 170 3.92 20.21 8.60
C HIS A 170 3.20 18.99 9.20
N MET A 171 2.41 18.28 8.37
CA MET A 171 1.79 17.05 8.81
C MET A 171 2.85 15.98 9.09
N ALA A 172 3.84 15.83 8.21
CA ALA A 172 4.98 14.93 8.41
C ALA A 172 5.72 15.25 9.73
N GLU A 173 6.04 16.51 9.98
CA GLU A 173 6.66 16.96 11.23
C GLU A 173 5.82 16.62 12.48
N HIS A 174 4.49 16.80 12.40
CA HIS A 174 3.61 16.42 13.49
C HIS A 174 3.57 14.92 13.75
N LEU A 175 3.57 14.10 12.68
CA LEU A 175 3.62 12.64 12.81
C LEU A 175 4.95 12.20 13.44
N HIS A 176 6.09 12.72 12.98
CA HIS A 176 7.40 12.46 13.58
C HIS A 176 7.46 12.88 15.05
N PHE A 177 6.92 14.05 15.40
CA PHE A 177 6.83 14.49 16.79
C PHE A 177 6.02 13.53 17.67
N LYS A 178 5.04 12.83 17.10
CA LYS A 178 4.25 11.79 17.78
C LYS A 178 4.91 10.42 17.76
N GLY A 179 6.11 10.29 17.19
CA GLY A 179 6.82 9.03 17.06
C GLY A 179 6.28 8.13 15.94
N VAL A 180 5.50 8.67 14.99
CA VAL A 180 5.03 7.94 13.82
C VAL A 180 6.05 8.06 12.71
N GLN A 181 6.42 6.95 12.08
CA GLN A 181 7.30 6.94 10.92
C GLN A 181 6.50 7.12 9.62
N LEU A 182 7.16 7.67 8.60
CA LEU A 182 6.61 7.83 7.27
C LEU A 182 7.33 6.93 6.27
N ALA A 183 6.56 6.22 5.46
CA ALA A 183 7.06 5.45 4.33
C ALA A 183 6.53 6.02 3.01
N ILE A 184 7.40 6.00 1.99
CA ILE A 184 6.99 6.22 0.61
C ILE A 184 6.85 4.87 -0.05
N ASP A 185 5.65 4.59 -0.54
CA ASP A 185 5.30 3.34 -1.21
C ASP A 185 5.35 3.45 -2.74
N ASP A 186 5.49 2.33 -3.43
CA ASP A 186 5.58 2.22 -4.90
C ASP A 186 6.68 3.10 -5.54
N PHE A 187 7.79 3.36 -4.83
CA PHE A 187 8.82 4.29 -5.28
C PHE A 187 9.50 3.85 -6.56
N GLY A 188 9.64 4.80 -7.50
CA GLY A 188 10.19 4.61 -8.83
C GLY A 188 9.13 4.48 -9.93
N THR A 189 7.84 4.33 -9.59
CA THR A 189 6.76 4.22 -10.59
C THR A 189 6.10 5.56 -10.94
N GLY A 190 6.44 6.62 -10.23
CA GLY A 190 5.89 7.97 -10.37
C GLY A 190 6.89 9.01 -10.87
N ASN A 191 6.55 10.27 -10.69
CA ASN A 191 7.35 11.44 -11.08
C ASN A 191 7.86 12.22 -9.86
N SER A 192 8.15 11.57 -8.75
CA SER A 192 8.62 12.27 -7.54
C SER A 192 9.94 12.97 -7.78
N SER A 193 9.99 14.25 -7.45
CA SER A 193 11.23 15.00 -7.44
C SER A 193 12.00 14.75 -6.14
N LEU A 194 13.34 14.80 -6.21
CA LEU A 194 14.19 14.75 -5.00
C LEU A 194 13.79 15.82 -3.97
N SER A 195 13.30 16.98 -4.43
CA SER A 195 12.82 18.05 -3.55
C SER A 195 11.61 17.64 -2.71
N TRP A 196 10.83 16.66 -3.17
CA TRP A 196 9.70 16.11 -2.43
C TRP A 196 10.17 15.21 -1.26
N LEU A 197 11.16 14.34 -1.51
CA LEU A 197 11.80 13.53 -0.46
C LEU A 197 12.46 14.40 0.62
N GLU A 198 13.15 15.48 0.21
CA GLU A 198 13.77 16.42 1.14
C GLU A 198 12.78 17.13 2.05
N LYS A 199 11.59 17.48 1.53
CA LYS A 199 10.53 18.14 2.28
C LYS A 199 9.80 17.21 3.23
N LEU A 200 9.47 16.00 2.76
CA LEU A 200 8.70 15.04 3.53
C LEU A 200 9.55 14.30 4.58
N ARG A 201 10.85 14.12 4.31
CA ARG A 201 11.81 13.41 5.16
C ARG A 201 11.30 12.03 5.58
N PRO A 202 10.98 11.14 4.63
CA PRO A 202 10.47 9.83 4.98
C PRO A 202 11.54 9.02 5.71
N ASP A 203 11.10 8.16 6.63
CA ASP A 203 11.95 7.22 7.35
C ASP A 203 12.21 5.95 6.54
N VAL A 204 11.25 5.60 5.67
CA VAL A 204 11.24 4.35 4.91
C VAL A 204 10.93 4.63 3.44
N LEU A 205 11.59 3.89 2.56
CA LEU A 205 11.34 3.88 1.13
C LEU A 205 11.08 2.44 0.68
N LYS A 206 9.87 2.17 0.14
CA LYS A 206 9.46 0.87 -0.39
C LYS A 206 9.72 0.82 -1.89
N ILE A 207 10.52 -0.13 -2.32
CA ILE A 207 10.88 -0.37 -3.72
C ILE A 207 9.79 -1.24 -4.32
N ASP A 208 9.07 -0.73 -5.31
CA ASP A 208 7.94 -1.44 -5.94
C ASP A 208 8.34 -2.80 -6.51
N LYS A 209 7.41 -3.74 -6.44
CA LYS A 209 7.57 -5.12 -6.93
C LYS A 209 7.99 -5.24 -8.39
N SER A 210 7.68 -4.25 -9.25
CA SER A 210 8.09 -4.26 -10.66
C SER A 210 9.60 -4.20 -10.81
N TYR A 211 10.29 -3.49 -9.93
CA TYR A 211 11.75 -3.42 -9.90
C TYR A 211 12.36 -4.69 -9.31
N THR A 212 11.79 -5.22 -8.23
CA THR A 212 12.21 -6.51 -7.65
C THR A 212 12.03 -7.65 -8.64
N GLY A 213 10.90 -7.67 -9.35
CA GLY A 213 10.58 -8.68 -10.36
C GLY A 213 11.50 -8.67 -11.59
N ALA A 214 12.13 -7.54 -11.87
CA ALA A 214 13.03 -7.39 -13.02
C ALA A 214 14.44 -7.95 -12.77
N ILE A 215 14.78 -8.28 -11.54
CA ILE A 215 16.12 -8.79 -11.18
C ILE A 215 16.39 -10.10 -11.91
N GLY A 216 17.52 -10.14 -12.63
CA GLY A 216 17.93 -11.28 -13.44
C GLY A 216 17.23 -11.40 -14.80
N ILE A 217 16.25 -10.55 -15.12
CA ILE A 217 15.46 -10.57 -16.36
C ILE A 217 15.69 -9.31 -17.19
N ASP A 218 15.63 -8.14 -16.56
CA ASP A 218 15.70 -6.82 -17.22
C ASP A 218 16.81 -5.96 -16.60
N GLY A 219 17.90 -5.78 -17.38
CA GLY A 219 19.06 -5.01 -16.92
C GLY A 219 18.78 -3.51 -16.71
N VAL A 220 17.79 -2.91 -17.39
CA VAL A 220 17.45 -1.50 -17.24
C VAL A 220 16.77 -1.29 -15.89
N ASN A 221 15.76 -2.08 -15.58
CA ASN A 221 15.05 -1.98 -14.30
C ASN A 221 15.94 -2.37 -13.11
N ALA A 222 16.87 -3.34 -13.29
CA ALA A 222 17.87 -3.65 -12.27
C ALA A 222 18.79 -2.42 -11.99
N THR A 223 19.21 -1.70 -13.03
CA THR A 223 20.00 -0.47 -12.87
C THR A 223 19.21 0.62 -12.12
N VAL A 224 17.91 0.77 -12.39
CA VAL A 224 17.06 1.71 -11.66
C VAL A 224 16.93 1.29 -10.19
N THR A 225 16.80 0.00 -9.91
CA THR A 225 16.78 -0.53 -8.54
C THR A 225 18.05 -0.13 -7.78
N ASP A 226 19.23 -0.29 -8.39
CA ASP A 226 20.50 0.10 -7.78
C ASP A 226 20.56 1.60 -7.50
N MET A 227 20.04 2.43 -8.41
CA MET A 227 19.99 3.89 -8.21
C MET A 227 19.07 4.28 -7.05
N ILE A 228 17.92 3.61 -6.92
CA ILE A 228 16.98 3.83 -5.82
C ILE A 228 17.63 3.47 -4.48
N ILE A 229 18.28 2.30 -4.39
CA ILE A 229 18.97 1.85 -3.19
C ILE A 229 20.10 2.84 -2.83
N ALA A 230 20.91 3.24 -3.80
CA ALA A 230 22.00 4.21 -3.58
C ALA A 230 21.48 5.57 -3.10
N LEU A 231 20.35 6.04 -3.62
CA LEU A 231 19.68 7.26 -3.18
C LEU A 231 19.21 7.16 -1.74
N ALA A 232 18.49 6.09 -1.38
CA ALA A 232 18.02 5.86 -0.02
C ALA A 232 19.16 5.81 0.98
N HIS A 233 20.26 5.11 0.68
CA HIS A 233 21.45 5.07 1.52
C HIS A 233 22.07 6.46 1.72
N ARG A 234 22.17 7.28 0.67
CA ARG A 234 22.69 8.65 0.79
C ARG A 234 21.84 9.54 1.67
N LEU A 235 20.53 9.34 1.63
CA LEU A 235 19.55 10.06 2.44
C LEU A 235 19.37 9.45 3.83
N LYS A 236 19.99 8.28 4.11
CA LYS A 236 19.84 7.50 5.35
C LYS A 236 18.40 7.08 5.61
N ILE A 237 17.69 6.71 4.56
CA ILE A 237 16.33 6.21 4.58
C ILE A 237 16.38 4.67 4.57
N VAL A 238 15.62 4.02 5.44
CA VAL A 238 15.48 2.55 5.47
C VAL A 238 14.79 2.07 4.20
N THR A 239 15.30 1.00 3.61
CA THR A 239 14.76 0.44 2.36
C THR A 239 13.97 -0.85 2.62
N ILE A 240 12.80 -0.96 1.98
CA ILE A 240 12.02 -2.19 1.91
C ILE A 240 11.92 -2.59 0.44
N ALA A 241 12.34 -3.80 0.07
CA ALA A 241 12.06 -4.34 -1.26
C ALA A 241 10.81 -5.22 -1.22
N GLU A 242 9.84 -4.86 -2.05
CA GLU A 242 8.57 -5.56 -2.17
C GLU A 242 8.58 -6.64 -3.26
N GLY A 243 7.63 -7.58 -3.16
CA GLY A 243 7.43 -8.60 -4.19
C GLY A 243 8.61 -9.57 -4.32
N VAL A 244 9.36 -9.80 -3.25
CA VAL A 244 10.42 -10.81 -3.24
C VAL A 244 9.80 -12.21 -3.28
N GLU A 245 10.04 -12.96 -4.36
CA GLU A 245 9.47 -14.28 -4.59
C GLU A 245 10.52 -15.38 -4.72
N THR A 246 11.78 -15.02 -5.06
CA THR A 246 12.84 -15.98 -5.30
C THR A 246 14.07 -15.77 -4.41
N GLN A 247 14.87 -16.84 -4.29
CA GLN A 247 16.14 -16.79 -3.58
C GLN A 247 17.14 -15.83 -4.24
N GLU A 248 17.11 -15.75 -5.58
CA GLU A 248 17.99 -14.88 -6.38
C GLU A 248 17.69 -13.41 -6.06
N GLN A 249 16.42 -13.03 -6.02
CA GLN A 249 15.99 -11.68 -5.64
C GLN A 249 16.43 -11.33 -4.22
N LYS A 250 16.25 -12.26 -3.26
CA LYS A 250 16.72 -12.09 -1.88
C LYS A 250 18.24 -11.84 -1.82
N ILE A 251 19.03 -12.67 -2.53
CA ILE A 251 20.49 -12.55 -2.56
C ILE A 251 20.90 -11.21 -3.16
N TYR A 252 20.27 -10.83 -4.28
CA TYR A 252 20.53 -9.55 -4.94
C TYR A 252 20.26 -8.37 -4.00
N MET A 253 19.08 -8.28 -3.42
CA MET A 253 18.69 -7.18 -2.52
C MET A 253 19.65 -7.10 -1.31
N ARG A 254 19.99 -8.25 -0.73
CA ARG A 254 20.96 -8.31 0.37
C ARG A 254 22.34 -7.80 -0.03
N SER A 255 22.84 -8.17 -1.23
CA SER A 255 24.17 -7.76 -1.70
C SER A 255 24.26 -6.26 -2.04
N HIS A 256 23.11 -5.63 -2.35
CA HIS A 256 23.01 -4.19 -2.62
C HIS A 256 22.63 -3.36 -1.37
N GLY A 257 22.49 -4.02 -0.20
CA GLY A 257 22.33 -3.35 1.08
C GLY A 257 20.91 -2.91 1.39
N VAL A 258 19.90 -3.54 0.81
CA VAL A 258 18.50 -3.36 1.22
C VAL A 258 18.33 -3.83 2.65
N ASP A 259 17.57 -3.09 3.46
CA ASP A 259 17.41 -3.36 4.90
C ASP A 259 16.35 -4.42 5.17
N LEU A 260 15.17 -4.27 4.58
CA LEU A 260 14.01 -5.11 4.82
C LEU A 260 13.45 -5.71 3.52
N LEU A 261 12.85 -6.89 3.62
CA LEU A 261 12.19 -7.56 2.49
C LEU A 261 10.74 -7.91 2.80
N GLN A 262 9.91 -7.83 1.78
CA GLN A 262 8.51 -8.27 1.79
C GLN A 262 8.21 -9.04 0.51
N GLY A 263 7.48 -10.16 0.62
CA GLY A 263 7.07 -10.91 -0.55
C GLY A 263 6.72 -12.36 -0.27
N TYR A 264 6.26 -13.04 -1.31
CA TYR A 264 5.77 -14.43 -1.23
C TYR A 264 6.88 -15.44 -0.94
N TYR A 265 8.12 -15.03 -1.06
CA TYR A 265 9.25 -15.84 -0.59
C TYR A 265 9.18 -16.16 0.90
N TYR A 266 8.62 -15.24 1.69
CA TYR A 266 8.47 -15.39 3.14
C TYR A 266 7.05 -15.77 3.52
N ALA A 267 6.08 -14.94 3.12
CA ALA A 267 4.66 -15.17 3.40
C ALA A 267 3.77 -14.44 2.39
N ARG A 268 2.65 -15.07 2.05
CA ARG A 268 1.52 -14.36 1.47
C ARG A 268 0.83 -13.53 2.56
N PRO A 269 0.04 -12.49 2.20
CA PRO A 269 -0.84 -11.87 3.17
C PRO A 269 -1.70 -12.91 3.88
N LEU A 270 -1.85 -12.75 5.21
CA LEU A 270 -2.62 -13.65 6.06
C LEU A 270 -3.52 -12.87 7.02
N PRO A 271 -4.63 -13.46 7.51
CA PRO A 271 -5.45 -12.85 8.56
C PRO A 271 -4.58 -12.50 9.77
N VAL A 272 -4.84 -11.34 10.40
CA VAL A 272 -4.06 -10.88 11.57
C VAL A 272 -4.10 -11.92 12.71
N GLU A 273 -5.21 -12.61 12.87
CA GLU A 273 -5.42 -13.65 13.88
C GLU A 273 -4.50 -14.86 13.69
N ASP A 274 -4.06 -15.13 12.45
CA ASP A 274 -3.14 -16.22 12.12
C ASP A 274 -1.66 -15.86 12.32
N PHE A 275 -1.35 -14.54 12.45
CA PHE A 275 0.03 -14.06 12.54
C PHE A 275 0.84 -14.65 13.70
N PRO A 276 0.32 -14.82 14.94
CA PRO A 276 1.09 -15.41 16.03
C PRO A 276 1.56 -16.85 15.74
N ARG A 277 0.69 -17.64 15.10
CA ARG A 277 1.01 -19.01 14.67
C ARG A 277 2.11 -19.00 13.62
N TRP A 278 1.93 -18.18 12.55
CA TRP A 278 2.93 -18.03 11.50
C TRP A 278 4.29 -17.60 12.07
N LEU A 279 4.31 -16.60 12.98
CA LEU A 279 5.55 -16.11 13.59
C LEU A 279 6.27 -17.20 14.41
N ALA A 280 5.53 -18.03 15.12
CA ALA A 280 6.09 -19.14 15.87
C ALA A 280 6.71 -20.20 14.95
N GLU A 281 6.02 -20.58 13.88
CA GLU A 281 6.52 -21.51 12.86
C GLU A 281 7.78 -20.97 12.17
N GLU A 282 7.82 -19.67 11.86
CA GLU A 282 8.97 -19.01 11.24
C GLU A 282 10.19 -19.03 12.17
N LYS A 283 10.02 -18.71 13.45
CA LYS A 283 11.09 -18.82 14.46
C LYS A 283 11.63 -20.25 14.58
N HIS A 284 10.77 -21.25 14.55
CA HIS A 284 11.20 -22.65 14.56
C HIS A 284 11.99 -23.02 13.29
N ARG A 285 11.55 -22.53 12.12
CA ARG A 285 12.24 -22.74 10.83
C ARG A 285 13.64 -22.13 10.84
N LEU A 286 13.78 -20.92 11.35
CA LEU A 286 15.08 -20.23 11.47
C LEU A 286 16.01 -20.93 12.45
N ALA A 287 15.52 -21.39 13.59
CA ALA A 287 16.30 -22.14 14.56
C ALA A 287 16.82 -23.47 13.98
N ALA A 288 15.99 -24.17 13.19
CA ALA A 288 16.38 -25.42 12.52
C ALA A 288 17.44 -25.23 11.42
N THR A 289 17.42 -24.08 10.72
CA THR A 289 18.38 -23.76 9.65
C THR A 289 19.66 -23.11 10.19
N GLY A 290 19.60 -22.35 11.28
CA GLY A 290 20.74 -21.70 11.92
C GLY A 290 21.71 -22.69 12.61
N GLY A 291 21.28 -23.93 12.90
CA GLY A 291 22.15 -25.01 13.40
C GLY A 291 23.13 -25.57 12.36
N LYS A 292 22.94 -25.29 11.08
CA LYS A 292 23.90 -25.63 10.02
C LYS A 292 24.78 -24.43 9.70
N LYS A 293 25.79 -24.16 10.56
CA LYS A 293 26.92 -23.29 10.21
C LYS A 293 27.51 -23.84 8.90
N GLN A 294 27.40 -23.10 7.80
CA GLN A 294 28.22 -23.35 6.63
C GLN A 294 29.69 -23.22 7.07
N PRO A 295 30.55 -24.21 6.76
CA PRO A 295 31.97 -24.06 7.03
C PRO A 295 32.47 -22.87 6.20
N ALA A 296 33.22 -21.98 6.85
CA ALA A 296 33.93 -20.90 6.19
C ALA A 296 34.80 -21.51 5.09
N GLY A 297 34.35 -21.36 3.84
CA GLY A 297 35.11 -21.73 2.65
C GLY A 297 36.29 -20.78 2.55
N GLN A 298 37.47 -21.36 2.66
CA GLN A 298 38.76 -20.77 2.31
C GLN A 298 38.73 -20.29 0.84
N VAL A 299 39.22 -19.13 0.62
CA VAL A 299 40.07 -18.48 -0.37
C VAL A 299 39.55 -17.11 -0.72
#